data_55d531a75f20bda7a08d2d3f035b0634
#
_entry.id   55d531a75f20bda7a08d2d3f035b0634
#
_cell.length_a   1.000
_cell.length_b   1.000
_cell.length_c   1.000
_cell.angle_alpha   90.00
_cell.angle_beta   90.00
_cell.angle_gamma   90.00
#
_symmetry.space_group_name_H-M   'P 1'
#
loop_
_entity.id
_entity.type
_entity.pdbx_description
1 polymer ?
#
loop_
_entity_poly.entity_id
_entity_poly.type
_entity_poly.pdbx_seq_one_letter_code
_entity_poly.pdbx_strand_id
1 'polypeptide(L)'
;NPAKRLARALDGRLVFLYAGAGPLAAVALRWRQQLHENAKLLAHSAVVPELDHNEIVGWERPGALHRGIAVVVLYDPEDAPEIRTRLVLTGEYARRQGAAVHEWEAPAGPRLARLASAVQFGDYLSLYLALLAGADPTPIPSIDEFKRRLAGRRGTPA
;
A
#
# COMPACT_ATOMS: atom_id res chain seq x y z
N ASN A 1 -2.15 -19.01 5.62
CA ASN A 1 -2.82 -17.71 5.66
C ASN A 1 -2.20 -16.79 4.59
N PRO A 2 -3.00 -16.27 3.63
CA PRO A 2 -2.51 -15.44 2.51
C PRO A 2 -1.86 -14.13 2.98
N ALA A 3 -2.45 -13.42 3.94
CA ALA A 3 -1.89 -12.17 4.46
C ALA A 3 -0.51 -12.38 5.12
N LYS A 4 -0.32 -13.50 5.82
CA LYS A 4 0.99 -13.87 6.40
C LYS A 4 2.04 -14.17 5.33
N ARG A 5 1.63 -14.80 4.21
CA ARG A 5 2.57 -15.05 3.09
C ARG A 5 2.98 -13.75 2.41
N LEU A 6 2.01 -12.86 2.16
CA LEU A 6 2.29 -11.55 1.58
C LEU A 6 3.18 -10.72 2.52
N ALA A 7 2.90 -10.68 3.83
CA ALA A 7 3.73 -9.98 4.80
C ALA A 7 5.21 -10.40 4.70
N ARG A 8 5.50 -11.71 4.64
CA ARG A 8 6.88 -12.21 4.47
C ARG A 8 7.54 -11.76 3.17
N ALA A 9 6.75 -11.59 2.10
CA ALA A 9 7.27 -11.15 0.82
C ALA A 9 7.54 -9.63 0.78
N LEU A 10 6.84 -8.87 1.61
CA LEU A 10 6.97 -7.41 1.71
C LEU A 10 7.98 -6.97 2.77
N ASP A 11 8.38 -7.86 3.68
CA ASP A 11 9.26 -7.54 4.78
C ASP A 11 10.61 -6.95 4.30
N GLY A 12 11.03 -5.84 4.94
CA GLY A 12 12.25 -5.13 4.57
C GLY A 12 12.20 -4.36 3.25
N ARG A 13 11.02 -4.18 2.63
CA ARG A 13 10.87 -3.47 1.35
C ARG A 13 10.03 -2.19 1.50
N LEU A 14 10.28 -1.23 0.61
CA LEU A 14 9.36 -0.11 0.40
C LEU A 14 8.13 -0.62 -0.39
N VAL A 15 6.94 -0.47 0.19
CA VAL A 15 5.72 -1.05 -0.37
C VAL A 15 4.94 -0.02 -1.19
N PHE A 16 4.65 -0.37 -2.44
CA PHE A 16 3.78 0.40 -3.35
C PHE A 16 2.48 -0.37 -3.54
N LEU A 17 1.36 0.32 -3.38
CA LEU A 17 0.00 -0.23 -3.48
C LEU A 17 -0.70 0.41 -4.68
N TYR A 18 -1.00 -0.36 -5.69
CA TYR A 18 -1.66 0.12 -6.91
C TYR A 18 -3.06 -0.46 -7.03
N ALA A 19 -4.02 0.39 -7.34
CA ALA A 19 -5.43 0.02 -7.51
C ALA A 19 -6.05 0.77 -8.68
N GLY A 20 -7.18 0.30 -9.17
CA GLY A 20 -8.02 1.06 -10.10
C GLY A 20 -8.69 2.26 -9.43
N ALA A 21 -9.00 3.30 -10.20
CA ALA A 21 -9.84 4.42 -9.77
C ALA A 21 -11.27 3.91 -9.50
N GLY A 22 -11.49 3.41 -8.31
CA GLY A 22 -12.74 2.77 -7.88
C GLY A 22 -12.74 2.52 -6.37
N PRO A 23 -13.59 1.61 -5.88
CA PRO A 23 -13.71 1.35 -4.45
C PRO A 23 -12.40 0.90 -3.79
N LEU A 24 -11.56 0.15 -4.50
CA LEU A 24 -10.27 -0.30 -3.97
C LEU A 24 -9.21 0.80 -3.87
N ALA A 25 -9.40 1.96 -4.52
CA ALA A 25 -8.53 3.12 -4.30
C ALA A 25 -8.52 3.56 -2.82
N ALA A 26 -9.71 3.64 -2.21
CA ALA A 26 -9.83 3.96 -0.78
C ALA A 26 -9.23 2.87 0.11
N VAL A 27 -9.35 1.60 -0.31
CA VAL A 27 -8.75 0.46 0.41
C VAL A 27 -7.22 0.51 0.32
N ALA A 28 -6.64 0.77 -0.86
CA ALA A 28 -5.20 0.93 -1.02
C ALA A 28 -4.64 2.06 -0.14
N LEU A 29 -5.36 3.20 -0.09
CA LEU A 29 -5.03 4.30 0.83
C LEU A 29 -5.06 3.84 2.29
N ARG A 30 -6.10 3.08 2.71
CA ARG A 30 -6.19 2.54 4.06
C ARG A 30 -5.05 1.55 4.34
N TRP A 31 -4.73 0.64 3.43
CA TRP A 31 -3.62 -0.29 3.62
C TRP A 31 -2.31 0.47 3.86
N ARG A 32 -2.04 1.51 3.06
CA ARG A 32 -0.89 2.39 3.27
C ARG A 32 -0.85 2.95 4.69
N GLN A 33 -1.97 3.50 5.17
CA GLN A 33 -2.07 4.05 6.52
C GLN A 33 -1.83 2.99 7.58
N GLN A 34 -2.40 1.79 7.43
CA GLN A 34 -2.19 0.68 8.36
C GLN A 34 -0.73 0.19 8.37
N LEU A 35 -0.07 0.17 7.20
CA LEU A 35 1.36 -0.15 7.13
C LEU A 35 2.20 0.90 7.87
N HIS A 36 1.87 2.19 7.74
CA HIS A 36 2.53 3.25 8.50
C HIS A 36 2.31 3.10 10.00
N GLU A 37 1.05 2.96 10.43
CA GLU A 37 0.69 3.01 11.85
C GLU A 37 1.03 1.71 12.60
N ASN A 38 0.72 0.55 12.04
CA ASN A 38 0.92 -0.73 12.72
C ASN A 38 2.33 -1.28 12.49
N ALA A 39 2.76 -1.36 11.23
CA ALA A 39 4.05 -1.96 10.88
C ALA A 39 5.24 -0.99 10.96
N LYS A 40 5.00 0.31 11.19
CA LYS A 40 6.02 1.37 11.18
C LYS A 40 6.79 1.40 9.85
N LEU A 41 6.15 0.98 8.76
CA LEU A 41 6.71 0.80 7.44
C LEU A 41 6.26 1.93 6.51
N LEU A 42 7.21 2.60 5.85
CA LEU A 42 6.87 3.55 4.79
C LEU A 42 6.28 2.82 3.59
N ALA A 43 5.15 3.32 3.10
CA ALA A 43 4.47 2.80 1.93
C ALA A 43 3.91 3.93 1.08
N HIS A 44 3.68 3.64 -0.19
CA HIS A 44 3.08 4.54 -1.17
C HIS A 44 1.79 3.93 -1.71
N SER A 45 0.87 4.74 -2.20
CA SER A 45 -0.30 4.26 -2.93
C SER A 45 -0.65 5.20 -4.08
N ALA A 46 -0.97 4.62 -5.23
CA ALA A 46 -1.40 5.35 -6.42
C ALA A 46 -2.50 4.60 -7.16
N VAL A 47 -3.18 5.27 -8.08
CA VAL A 47 -4.31 4.70 -8.81
C VAL A 47 -4.13 4.85 -10.32
N VAL A 48 -4.52 3.82 -11.07
CA VAL A 48 -4.69 3.94 -12.52
C VAL A 48 -6.06 4.55 -12.81
N PRO A 49 -6.21 5.38 -13.87
CA PRO A 49 -5.22 5.65 -14.94
C PRO A 49 -4.22 6.77 -14.61
N GLU A 50 -4.35 7.48 -13.49
CA GLU A 50 -3.55 8.67 -13.21
C GLU A 50 -2.06 8.34 -13.11
N LEU A 51 -1.68 7.27 -12.39
CA LEU A 51 -0.28 6.88 -12.25
C LEU A 51 0.42 6.55 -13.60
N ASP A 52 -0.35 6.13 -14.62
CA ASP A 52 0.18 5.84 -15.97
C ASP A 52 0.62 7.09 -16.74
N HIS A 53 0.31 8.29 -16.24
CA HIS A 53 0.70 9.57 -16.88
C HIS A 53 1.91 10.21 -16.20
N ASN A 54 2.24 9.83 -14.99
CA ASN A 54 3.30 10.47 -14.20
C ASN A 54 4.22 9.45 -13.53
N GLU A 55 3.73 8.67 -12.60
CA GLU A 55 4.55 7.78 -11.77
C GLU A 55 5.24 6.69 -12.59
N ILE A 56 4.62 6.20 -13.68
CA ILE A 56 5.20 5.21 -14.57
C ILE A 56 6.55 5.66 -15.15
N VAL A 57 6.72 6.96 -15.39
CA VAL A 57 7.98 7.55 -15.89
C VAL A 57 9.08 7.47 -14.81
N GLY A 58 8.71 7.53 -13.52
CA GLY A 58 9.65 7.38 -12.42
C GLY A 58 10.37 6.02 -12.39
N TRP A 59 9.76 5.00 -12.98
CA TRP A 59 10.35 3.67 -13.09
C TRP A 59 11.42 3.56 -14.22
N GLU A 60 11.53 4.54 -15.12
CA GLU A 60 12.49 4.50 -16.22
C GLU A 60 13.95 4.64 -15.79
N ARG A 61 14.18 5.29 -14.64
CA ARG A 61 15.54 5.48 -14.12
C ARG A 61 16.07 4.17 -13.53
N PRO A 62 17.03 3.50 -14.20
CA PRO A 62 17.56 2.24 -13.69
C PRO A 62 18.31 2.45 -12.37
N GLY A 63 18.19 1.51 -11.46
CA GLY A 63 18.92 1.60 -10.19
C GLY A 63 18.65 0.46 -9.22
N ALA A 64 19.53 0.36 -8.24
CA ALA A 64 19.42 -0.64 -7.17
C ALA A 64 18.15 -0.43 -6.30
N LEU A 65 17.61 0.79 -6.29
CA LEU A 65 16.43 1.14 -5.48
C LEU A 65 15.22 0.27 -5.83
N HIS A 66 14.98 0.01 -7.12
CA HIS A 66 13.81 -0.77 -7.55
C HIS A 66 13.79 -2.19 -6.96
N ARG A 67 14.96 -2.80 -6.72
CA ARG A 67 15.05 -4.11 -6.08
C ARG A 67 14.61 -4.11 -4.61
N GLY A 68 14.63 -2.93 -3.97
CA GLY A 68 14.11 -2.71 -2.63
C GLY A 68 12.62 -2.39 -2.58
N ILE A 69 11.94 -2.31 -3.73
CA ILE A 69 10.51 -2.01 -3.81
C ILE A 69 9.72 -3.30 -4.01
N ALA A 70 8.60 -3.40 -3.31
CA ALA A 70 7.56 -4.39 -3.57
C ALA A 70 6.27 -3.67 -3.97
N VAL A 71 5.73 -4.01 -5.12
CA VAL A 71 4.44 -3.53 -5.60
C VAL A 71 3.38 -4.56 -5.28
N VAL A 72 2.27 -4.14 -4.70
CA VAL A 72 1.06 -4.94 -4.56
C VAL A 72 -0.02 -4.33 -5.42
N VAL A 73 -0.45 -5.06 -6.45
CA VAL A 73 -1.55 -4.65 -7.32
C VAL A 73 -2.85 -5.23 -6.78
N LEU A 74 -3.82 -4.35 -6.50
CA LEU A 74 -5.13 -4.71 -5.98
C LEU A 74 -6.14 -4.72 -7.11
N TYR A 75 -6.76 -5.87 -7.34
CA TYR A 75 -7.80 -6.06 -8.35
C TYR A 75 -9.19 -6.18 -7.72
N ASP A 76 -10.17 -5.47 -8.27
CA ASP A 76 -11.59 -5.72 -8.01
C ASP A 76 -12.15 -6.58 -9.16
N PRO A 77 -12.91 -7.66 -8.89
CA PRO A 77 -13.60 -8.42 -9.96
C PRO A 77 -14.51 -7.57 -10.85
N GLU A 78 -14.94 -6.40 -10.34
CA GLU A 78 -15.79 -5.45 -11.09
C GLU A 78 -15.00 -4.28 -11.70
N ASP A 79 -13.66 -4.32 -11.70
CA ASP A 79 -12.87 -3.35 -12.44
C ASP A 79 -13.24 -3.40 -13.93
N ALA A 80 -13.41 -2.22 -14.53
CA ALA A 80 -13.61 -2.12 -15.97
C ALA A 80 -12.42 -2.78 -16.71
N PRO A 81 -12.64 -3.45 -17.85
CA PRO A 81 -11.60 -4.15 -18.58
C PRO A 81 -10.35 -3.30 -18.86
N GLU A 82 -10.56 -2.01 -19.17
CA GLU A 82 -9.48 -1.06 -19.43
C GLU A 82 -8.65 -0.77 -18.17
N ILE A 83 -9.30 -0.65 -17.02
CA ILE A 83 -8.63 -0.47 -15.71
C ILE A 83 -7.83 -1.72 -15.36
N ARG A 84 -8.43 -2.89 -15.51
CA ARG A 84 -7.75 -4.16 -15.25
C ARG A 84 -6.52 -4.33 -16.15
N THR A 85 -6.65 -4.01 -17.44
CA THR A 85 -5.55 -4.05 -18.39
C THR A 85 -4.41 -3.11 -17.97
N ARG A 86 -4.73 -1.88 -17.55
CA ARG A 86 -3.73 -0.94 -17.06
C ARG A 86 -3.00 -1.46 -15.82
N LEU A 87 -3.71 -2.00 -14.85
CA LEU A 87 -3.12 -2.60 -13.65
C LEU A 87 -2.14 -3.72 -13.98
N VAL A 88 -2.52 -4.62 -14.91
CA VAL A 88 -1.65 -5.70 -15.38
C VAL A 88 -0.38 -5.14 -16.01
N LEU A 89 -0.52 -4.21 -16.96
CA LEU A 89 0.62 -3.60 -17.67
C LEU A 89 1.54 -2.83 -16.72
N THR A 90 0.99 -2.12 -15.76
CA THR A 90 1.76 -1.40 -14.72
C THR A 90 2.56 -2.37 -13.86
N GLY A 91 1.94 -3.46 -13.39
CA GLY A 91 2.63 -4.50 -12.63
C GLY A 91 3.75 -5.17 -13.44
N GLU A 92 3.50 -5.49 -14.72
CA GLU A 92 4.52 -6.03 -15.62
C GLU A 92 5.67 -5.06 -15.83
N TYR A 93 5.37 -3.77 -15.98
CA TYR A 93 6.39 -2.73 -16.14
C TYR A 93 7.28 -2.63 -14.91
N ALA A 94 6.70 -2.52 -13.71
CA ALA A 94 7.44 -2.48 -12.45
C ALA A 94 8.32 -3.73 -12.26
N ARG A 95 7.81 -4.92 -12.62
CA ARG A 95 8.56 -6.18 -12.57
C ARG A 95 9.77 -6.16 -13.51
N ARG A 96 9.63 -5.66 -14.74
CA ARG A 96 10.73 -5.50 -15.69
C ARG A 96 11.81 -4.54 -15.17
N GLN A 97 11.42 -3.54 -14.36
CA GLN A 97 12.35 -2.60 -13.75
C GLN A 97 13.00 -3.14 -12.45
N GLY A 98 12.70 -4.38 -12.06
CA GLY A 98 13.37 -5.07 -10.96
C GLY A 98 12.61 -5.06 -9.63
N ALA A 99 11.39 -4.50 -9.56
CA ALA A 99 10.56 -4.59 -8.36
C ALA A 99 9.98 -6.01 -8.18
N ALA A 100 9.79 -6.41 -6.93
CA ALA A 100 8.96 -7.57 -6.62
C ALA A 100 7.49 -7.18 -6.82
N VAL A 101 6.73 -7.95 -7.59
CA VAL A 101 5.31 -7.63 -7.84
C VAL A 101 4.43 -8.76 -7.35
N HIS A 102 3.49 -8.41 -6.51
CA HIS A 102 2.48 -9.27 -5.93
C HIS A 102 1.10 -8.80 -6.35
N GLU A 103 0.19 -9.73 -6.46
CA GLU A 103 -1.19 -9.47 -6.85
C GLU A 103 -2.13 -9.92 -5.73
N TRP A 104 -3.12 -9.10 -5.48
CA TRP A 104 -4.21 -9.43 -4.57
C TRP A 104 -5.54 -9.11 -5.26
N GLU A 105 -6.45 -10.06 -5.26
CA GLU A 105 -7.78 -9.89 -5.85
C GLU A 105 -8.84 -10.00 -4.76
N ALA A 106 -9.79 -9.06 -4.76
CA ALA A 106 -10.93 -9.13 -3.86
C ALA A 106 -11.79 -10.36 -4.19
N PRO A 107 -12.35 -11.05 -3.17
CA PRO A 107 -13.22 -12.19 -3.42
C PRO A 107 -14.48 -11.76 -4.19
N ALA A 108 -15.01 -12.63 -5.02
CA ALA A 108 -16.29 -12.38 -5.69
C ALA A 108 -17.42 -12.22 -4.67
N GLY A 109 -18.42 -11.38 -5.00
CA GLY A 109 -19.59 -11.18 -4.15
C GLY A 109 -20.07 -9.73 -4.11
N PRO A 110 -21.06 -9.41 -3.26
CA PRO A 110 -21.57 -8.05 -3.11
C PRO A 110 -20.47 -7.03 -2.79
N ARG A 111 -20.57 -5.83 -3.32
CA ARG A 111 -19.58 -4.75 -3.19
C ARG A 111 -19.11 -4.55 -1.73
N LEU A 112 -20.06 -4.48 -0.79
CA LEU A 112 -19.72 -4.28 0.62
C LEU A 112 -18.90 -5.44 1.19
N ALA A 113 -19.21 -6.68 0.83
CA ALA A 113 -18.45 -7.85 1.28
C ALA A 113 -17.02 -7.86 0.70
N ARG A 114 -16.85 -7.48 -0.58
CA ARG A 114 -15.55 -7.34 -1.20
C ARG A 114 -14.69 -6.30 -0.47
N LEU A 115 -15.27 -5.11 -0.21
CA LEU A 115 -14.57 -4.03 0.50
C LEU A 115 -14.21 -4.43 1.95
N ALA A 116 -15.15 -5.05 2.67
CA ALA A 116 -14.89 -5.53 4.03
C ALA A 116 -13.76 -6.57 4.05
N SER A 117 -13.77 -7.50 3.10
CA SER A 117 -12.70 -8.51 2.96
C SER A 117 -11.36 -7.87 2.63
N ALA A 118 -11.34 -6.85 1.77
CA ALA A 118 -10.13 -6.12 1.42
C ALA A 118 -9.56 -5.34 2.63
N VAL A 119 -10.42 -4.66 3.38
CA VAL A 119 -10.04 -3.98 4.63
C VAL A 119 -9.47 -4.98 5.62
N GLN A 120 -10.18 -6.07 5.90
CA GLN A 120 -9.73 -7.11 6.83
C GLN A 120 -8.39 -7.71 6.44
N PHE A 121 -8.18 -7.97 5.14
CA PHE A 121 -6.92 -8.51 4.66
C PHE A 121 -5.75 -7.55 4.94
N GLY A 122 -5.93 -6.25 4.67
CA GLY A 122 -4.92 -5.23 4.93
C GLY A 122 -4.61 -5.05 6.42
N ASP A 123 -5.64 -5.14 7.27
CA ASP A 123 -5.48 -5.07 8.72
C ASP A 123 -4.59 -6.24 9.21
N TYR A 124 -4.88 -7.49 8.78
CA TYR A 124 -4.02 -8.63 9.09
C TYR A 124 -2.62 -8.53 8.47
N LEU A 125 -2.51 -8.02 7.24
CA LEU A 125 -1.22 -7.81 6.57
C LEU A 125 -0.32 -6.89 7.41
N SER A 126 -0.86 -5.76 7.86
CA SER A 126 -0.11 -4.78 8.66
C SER A 126 0.32 -5.35 10.02
N LEU A 127 -0.54 -6.13 10.68
CA LEU A 127 -0.20 -6.82 11.92
C LEU A 127 0.90 -7.86 11.74
N TYR A 128 0.84 -8.67 10.68
CA TYR A 128 1.91 -9.64 10.41
C TYR A 128 3.24 -8.98 10.08
N LEU A 129 3.24 -7.84 9.37
CA LEU A 129 4.45 -7.06 9.12
C LEU A 129 5.01 -6.47 10.41
N ALA A 130 4.16 -5.94 11.30
CA ALA A 130 4.58 -5.47 12.62
C ALA A 130 5.29 -6.58 13.40
N LEU A 131 4.70 -7.78 13.44
CA LEU A 131 5.28 -8.94 14.13
C LEU A 131 6.62 -9.37 13.52
N LEU A 132 6.75 -9.37 12.20
CA LEU A 132 8.02 -9.69 11.52
C LEU A 132 9.12 -8.67 11.82
N ALA A 133 8.76 -7.39 11.88
CA ALA A 133 9.69 -6.31 12.23
C ALA A 133 9.99 -6.21 13.74
N GLY A 134 9.35 -7.03 14.59
CA GLY A 134 9.44 -6.91 16.05
C GLY A 134 8.86 -5.60 16.60
N ALA A 135 7.96 -4.95 15.84
CA ALA A 135 7.32 -3.69 16.22
C ALA A 135 6.01 -3.95 16.98
N ASP A 136 5.79 -3.21 18.06
CA ASP A 136 4.48 -3.14 18.69
C ASP A 136 3.58 -2.22 17.85
N PRO A 137 2.43 -2.72 17.34
CA PRO A 137 1.53 -1.90 16.52
C PRO A 137 0.82 -0.80 17.32
N THR A 138 0.71 -0.95 18.65
CA THR A 138 -0.15 -0.09 19.49
C THR A 138 0.42 1.31 19.74
N PRO A 139 1.68 1.51 20.18
CA PRO A 139 2.19 2.84 20.48
C PRO A 139 2.47 3.67 19.22
N ILE A 140 2.12 4.95 19.28
CA ILE A 140 2.31 5.93 18.20
C ILE A 140 3.11 7.16 18.69
N PRO A 141 4.32 6.98 19.24
CA PRO A 141 5.07 8.04 19.92
C PRO A 141 5.37 9.25 19.04
N SER A 142 5.56 9.05 17.75
CA SER A 142 5.78 10.13 16.78
C SER A 142 4.56 11.06 16.65
N ILE A 143 3.34 10.51 16.66
CA ILE A 143 2.10 11.29 16.62
C ILE A 143 1.95 12.07 17.93
N ASP A 144 2.23 11.45 19.07
CA ASP A 144 2.13 12.10 20.37
C ASP A 144 3.16 13.22 20.53
N GLU A 145 4.38 13.01 20.05
CA GLU A 145 5.40 14.05 20.00
C GLU A 145 4.97 15.22 19.12
N PHE A 146 4.44 14.94 17.92
CA PHE A 146 3.97 15.96 17.00
C PHE A 146 2.84 16.80 17.61
N LYS A 147 1.86 16.15 18.25
CA LYS A 147 0.77 16.84 18.96
C LYS A 147 1.29 17.75 20.07
N ARG A 148 2.25 17.26 20.88
CA ARG A 148 2.85 18.06 21.95
C ARG A 148 3.57 19.30 21.41
N ARG A 149 4.33 19.15 20.34
CA ARG A 149 5.04 20.29 19.68
C ARG A 149 4.07 21.30 19.08
N LEU A 150 2.97 20.85 18.48
CA LEU A 150 1.92 21.74 17.97
C LEU A 150 1.25 22.55 19.08
N ALA A 151 0.93 21.90 20.19
CA ALA A 151 0.32 22.57 21.34
C ALA A 151 1.26 23.65 21.93
N GLY A 152 2.57 23.37 22.03
CA GLY A 152 3.56 24.35 22.49
C GLY A 152 3.72 25.57 21.59
N ARG A 153 3.53 25.42 20.26
CA ARG A 153 3.61 26.55 19.32
C ARG A 153 2.36 27.43 19.30
N ARG A 154 1.20 26.89 19.68
CA ARG A 154 -0.04 27.68 19.77
C ARG A 154 -0.09 28.63 20.99
N GLY A 155 0.82 28.44 21.96
CA GLY A 155 0.93 29.31 23.14
C GLY A 155 1.94 30.45 23.03
N THR A 156 2.67 30.60 21.89
CA THR A 156 3.61 31.69 21.68
C THR A 156 2.97 32.68 20.71
N PRO A 157 2.54 33.87 21.17
CA PRO A 157 2.12 34.94 20.26
C PRO A 157 3.32 35.38 19.41
N ALA A 158 3.07 35.62 18.12
CA ALA A 158 4.06 36.18 17.18
C ALA A 158 4.42 37.62 17.54
#